data_6767c7dd37dfd0b4a8bee45ded58c4cb
#
_entry.id   6767c7dd37dfd0b4a8bee45ded58c4cb
#
_cell.length_a   1.000
_cell.length_b   1.000
_cell.length_c   1.000
_cell.angle_alpha   90.00
_cell.angle_beta   90.00
_cell.angle_gamma   90.00
#
_symmetry.space_group_name_H-M   'P 1'
#
loop_
_entity.id
_entity.type
_entity.pdbx_description
1 polymer ?
#
loop_
_entity_poly.entity_id
_entity_poly.type
_entity_poly.pdbx_seq_one_letter_code
_entity_poly.pdbx_strand_id
1 'polypeptide(L)'
;MLKKISKKMILQIAAMIASSVIYSGSSILILAFINKYLLSLKEQNVQILLWFFVLLALFLGFSILSRIALSVIGNDFIFELRAKIIKRILDTSNQQINTIGKSKLIASLSSDINSLTNGFMQVPSIIQGGLIVIAACLYIGYISYEICLFLIVWMAIGVVICRKSIKNINKYYELYRKDEDTLYKDYQTSIEGHRELSLNLIRARELYENRFLPNALDLRKNIIKAEIYQSFMSNWLNSIMLGAIGGGLYFCLAYDMANLQDAITVAL
;
A
#
# COMPACT_ATOMS: atom_id res chain seq x y z
N MET A 1 8.84 25.77 -21.62
CA MET A 1 9.29 24.51 -21.00
C MET A 1 8.18 23.78 -20.24
N LEU A 2 7.38 24.42 -19.42
CA LEU A 2 6.29 23.81 -18.62
C LEU A 2 5.22 23.04 -19.43
N LYS A 3 4.87 23.52 -20.63
CA LYS A 3 3.89 22.87 -21.52
C LYS A 3 4.38 21.55 -22.13
N LYS A 4 5.69 21.39 -22.30
CA LYS A 4 6.33 20.17 -22.83
C LYS A 4 6.46 19.09 -21.75
N ILE A 5 6.70 19.50 -20.50
CA ILE A 5 6.74 18.64 -19.31
C ILE A 5 5.34 18.04 -19.05
N SER A 6 4.30 18.86 -19.14
CA SER A 6 2.90 18.42 -18.98
C SER A 6 2.50 17.34 -19.99
N LYS A 7 2.90 17.46 -21.27
CA LYS A 7 2.58 16.47 -22.32
C LYS A 7 3.32 15.14 -22.11
N LYS A 8 4.61 15.17 -21.72
CA LYS A 8 5.38 13.96 -21.41
C LYS A 8 4.79 13.24 -20.22
N MET A 9 4.43 13.96 -19.17
CA MET A 9 3.83 13.40 -17.95
C MET A 9 2.44 12.80 -18.23
N ILE A 10 1.60 13.45 -19.05
CA ILE A 10 0.30 12.90 -19.46
C ILE A 10 0.48 11.60 -20.26
N LEU A 11 1.44 11.56 -21.19
CA LEU A 11 1.75 10.38 -21.98
C LEU A 11 2.25 9.22 -21.09
N GLN A 12 3.08 9.53 -20.12
CA GLN A 12 3.58 8.55 -19.15
C GLN A 12 2.46 7.98 -18.28
N ILE A 13 1.57 8.84 -17.76
CA ILE A 13 0.40 8.41 -17.00
C ILE A 13 -0.54 7.56 -17.86
N ALA A 14 -0.78 7.95 -19.10
CA ALA A 14 -1.58 7.17 -20.04
C ALA A 14 -0.97 5.79 -20.31
N ALA A 15 0.35 5.71 -20.52
CA ALA A 15 1.08 4.45 -20.67
C ALA A 15 1.00 3.57 -19.43
N MET A 16 1.06 4.17 -18.24
CA MET A 16 0.88 3.48 -16.96
C MET A 16 -0.53 2.90 -16.83
N ILE A 17 -1.56 3.67 -17.13
CA ILE A 17 -2.95 3.19 -17.09
C ILE A 17 -3.15 2.06 -18.13
N ALA A 18 -2.64 2.24 -19.34
CA ALA A 18 -2.74 1.22 -20.39
C ALA A 18 -2.06 -0.09 -19.97
N SER A 19 -0.84 -0.03 -19.41
CA SER A 19 -0.14 -1.23 -18.91
C SER A 19 -0.87 -1.88 -17.74
N SER A 20 -1.52 -1.10 -16.88
CA SER A 20 -2.33 -1.62 -15.77
C SER A 20 -3.59 -2.34 -16.26
N VAL A 21 -4.24 -1.82 -17.31
CA VAL A 21 -5.40 -2.47 -17.95
C VAL A 21 -4.98 -3.79 -18.60
N ILE A 22 -3.86 -3.80 -19.33
CA ILE A 22 -3.33 -5.02 -19.97
C ILE A 22 -2.97 -6.07 -18.91
N TYR A 23 -2.32 -5.65 -17.81
CA TYR A 23 -2.00 -6.53 -16.68
C TYR A 23 -3.26 -7.16 -16.06
N SER A 24 -4.27 -6.34 -15.75
CA SER A 24 -5.53 -6.82 -15.17
C SER A 24 -6.30 -7.73 -16.14
N GLY A 25 -6.31 -7.38 -17.43
CA GLY A 25 -6.91 -8.21 -18.47
C GLY A 25 -6.22 -9.57 -18.62
N SER A 26 -4.89 -9.61 -18.60
CA SER A 26 -4.12 -10.86 -18.67
C SER A 26 -4.34 -11.75 -17.44
N SER A 27 -4.53 -11.17 -16.24
CA SER A 27 -4.89 -11.93 -15.04
C SER A 27 -6.21 -12.69 -15.21
N ILE A 28 -7.24 -12.02 -15.74
CA ILE A 28 -8.55 -12.65 -15.98
C ILE A 28 -8.49 -13.68 -17.10
N LEU A 29 -7.72 -13.41 -18.15
CA LEU A 29 -7.51 -14.40 -19.22
C LEU A 29 -6.89 -15.69 -18.69
N ILE A 30 -5.95 -15.60 -17.73
CA ILE A 30 -5.38 -16.77 -17.07
C ILE A 30 -6.45 -17.52 -16.28
N LEU A 31 -7.27 -16.83 -15.49
CA LEU A 31 -8.37 -17.45 -14.75
C LEU A 31 -9.39 -18.12 -15.68
N ALA A 32 -9.79 -17.43 -16.75
CA ALA A 32 -10.68 -17.99 -17.76
C ALA A 32 -10.07 -19.20 -18.50
N PHE A 33 -8.76 -19.17 -18.76
CA PHE A 33 -8.04 -20.30 -19.36
C PHE A 33 -8.00 -21.50 -18.43
N ILE A 34 -7.74 -21.28 -17.13
CA ILE A 34 -7.76 -22.33 -16.10
C ILE A 34 -9.15 -22.98 -16.09
N ASN A 35 -10.20 -22.17 -16.00
CA ASN A 35 -11.57 -22.66 -15.95
C ASN A 35 -11.93 -23.48 -17.20
N LYS A 36 -11.72 -22.91 -18.38
CA LYS A 36 -12.19 -23.50 -19.64
C LYS A 36 -11.39 -24.69 -20.12
N TYR A 37 -10.07 -24.67 -19.90
CA TYR A 37 -9.16 -25.65 -20.50
C TYR A 37 -8.50 -26.57 -19.47
N LEU A 38 -8.00 -26.05 -18.33
CA LEU A 38 -7.31 -26.88 -17.35
C LEU A 38 -8.27 -27.74 -16.51
N LEU A 39 -9.36 -27.16 -16.04
CA LEU A 39 -10.35 -27.90 -15.23
C LEU A 39 -11.23 -28.86 -16.05
N SER A 40 -11.30 -28.68 -17.37
CA SER A 40 -12.03 -29.56 -18.29
C SER A 40 -11.17 -30.68 -18.88
N LEU A 41 -9.88 -30.75 -18.55
CA LEU A 41 -8.95 -31.76 -19.04
C LEU A 41 -9.35 -33.17 -18.59
N LYS A 42 -9.73 -34.02 -19.55
CA LYS A 42 -9.97 -35.46 -19.34
C LYS A 42 -8.79 -36.31 -19.78
N GLU A 43 -7.86 -35.77 -20.57
CA GLU A 43 -6.69 -36.47 -21.10
C GLU A 43 -5.44 -35.57 -20.97
N GLN A 44 -4.26 -36.20 -20.88
CA GLN A 44 -3.00 -35.50 -20.81
C GLN A 44 -2.68 -34.78 -22.13
N ASN A 45 -2.88 -33.48 -22.19
CA ASN A 45 -2.59 -32.67 -23.37
C ASN A 45 -1.48 -31.65 -23.06
N VAL A 46 -0.26 -32.00 -23.47
CA VAL A 46 0.96 -31.18 -23.30
C VAL A 46 0.81 -29.82 -23.99
N GLN A 47 0.01 -29.72 -25.04
CA GLN A 47 -0.16 -28.47 -25.79
C GLN A 47 -0.91 -27.41 -24.99
N ILE A 48 -1.90 -27.80 -24.18
CA ILE A 48 -2.62 -26.89 -23.27
C ILE A 48 -1.66 -26.38 -22.17
N LEU A 49 -0.80 -27.26 -21.66
CA LEU A 49 0.22 -26.88 -20.67
C LEU A 49 1.21 -25.83 -21.25
N LEU A 50 1.66 -26.01 -22.49
CA LEU A 50 2.53 -25.05 -23.16
C LEU A 50 1.86 -23.69 -23.32
N TRP A 51 0.59 -23.64 -23.77
CA TRP A 51 -0.16 -22.39 -23.86
C TRP A 51 -0.34 -21.71 -22.51
N PHE A 52 -0.54 -22.47 -21.45
CA PHE A 52 -0.62 -21.92 -20.09
C PHE A 52 0.69 -21.24 -19.68
N PHE A 53 1.86 -21.87 -19.93
CA PHE A 53 3.16 -21.27 -19.65
C PHE A 53 3.43 -20.03 -20.50
N VAL A 54 2.99 -20.01 -21.75
CA VAL A 54 3.09 -18.81 -22.60
C VAL A 54 2.26 -17.66 -22.02
N LEU A 55 1.02 -17.91 -21.59
CA LEU A 55 0.20 -16.91 -20.92
C LEU A 55 0.82 -16.39 -19.62
N LEU A 56 1.40 -17.29 -18.81
CA LEU A 56 2.13 -16.90 -17.60
C LEU A 56 3.35 -16.04 -17.91
N ALA A 57 4.11 -16.37 -18.94
CA ALA A 57 5.27 -15.59 -19.35
C ALA A 57 4.86 -14.20 -19.84
N LEU A 58 3.77 -14.07 -20.61
CA LEU A 58 3.21 -12.79 -21.03
C LEU A 58 2.73 -11.96 -19.82
N PHE A 59 2.02 -12.58 -18.88
CA PHE A 59 1.59 -11.93 -17.65
C PHE A 59 2.76 -11.39 -16.84
N LEU A 60 3.81 -12.20 -16.63
CA LEU A 60 5.04 -11.76 -15.96
C LEU A 60 5.70 -10.61 -16.70
N GLY A 61 5.81 -10.69 -18.03
CA GLY A 61 6.37 -9.63 -18.86
C GLY A 61 5.63 -8.31 -18.71
N PHE A 62 4.30 -8.33 -18.81
CA PHE A 62 3.47 -7.12 -18.62
C PHE A 62 3.52 -6.59 -17.18
N SER A 63 3.57 -7.47 -16.18
CA SER A 63 3.72 -7.06 -14.78
C SER A 63 5.04 -6.32 -14.54
N ILE A 64 6.15 -6.87 -15.05
CA ILE A 64 7.49 -6.27 -14.92
C ILE A 64 7.55 -4.93 -15.67
N LEU A 65 7.06 -4.89 -16.92
CA LEU A 65 7.03 -3.67 -17.72
C LEU A 65 6.23 -2.56 -17.04
N SER A 66 5.07 -2.89 -16.50
CA SER A 66 4.24 -1.94 -15.75
C SER A 66 4.97 -1.37 -14.53
N ARG A 67 5.67 -2.22 -13.77
CA ARG A 67 6.44 -1.78 -12.60
C ARG A 67 7.65 -0.93 -12.97
N ILE A 68 8.36 -1.27 -14.04
CA ILE A 68 9.50 -0.48 -14.54
C ILE A 68 9.00 0.89 -15.01
N ALA A 69 7.95 0.94 -15.83
CA ALA A 69 7.37 2.18 -16.30
C ALA A 69 6.99 3.11 -15.14
N LEU A 70 6.35 2.54 -14.09
CA LEU A 70 6.00 3.27 -12.89
C LEU A 70 7.22 3.81 -12.14
N SER A 71 8.24 2.97 -11.95
CA SER A 71 9.47 3.38 -11.26
C SER A 71 10.14 4.56 -11.98
N VAL A 72 10.21 4.51 -13.31
CA VAL A 72 10.77 5.61 -14.12
C VAL A 72 9.94 6.88 -13.96
N ILE A 73 8.62 6.80 -14.09
CA ILE A 73 7.72 7.96 -13.97
C ILE A 73 7.82 8.57 -12.57
N GLY A 74 7.81 7.72 -11.53
CA GLY A 74 7.90 8.16 -10.14
C GLY A 74 9.21 8.88 -9.86
N ASN A 75 10.33 8.32 -10.29
CA ASN A 75 11.64 8.94 -10.08
C ASN A 75 11.84 10.21 -10.92
N ASP A 76 11.35 10.26 -12.15
CA ASP A 76 11.34 11.49 -12.99
C ASP A 76 10.55 12.61 -12.26
N PHE A 77 9.38 12.28 -11.73
CA PHE A 77 8.55 13.25 -10.97
C PHE A 77 9.29 13.80 -9.75
N ILE A 78 9.95 12.92 -8.98
CA ILE A 78 10.73 13.31 -7.81
C ILE A 78 11.88 14.23 -8.20
N PHE A 79 12.62 13.87 -9.25
CA PHE A 79 13.72 14.67 -9.76
C PHE A 79 13.24 16.07 -10.14
N GLU A 80 12.16 16.17 -10.92
CA GLU A 80 11.59 17.47 -11.33
C GLU A 80 11.11 18.28 -10.12
N LEU A 81 10.49 17.64 -9.12
CA LEU A 81 10.03 18.31 -7.92
C LEU A 81 11.19 18.87 -7.09
N ARG A 82 12.25 18.07 -6.88
CA ARG A 82 13.46 18.50 -6.18
C ARG A 82 14.14 19.67 -6.91
N ALA A 83 14.34 19.54 -8.23
CA ALA A 83 14.95 20.58 -9.03
C ALA A 83 14.15 21.90 -8.97
N LYS A 84 12.81 21.82 -9.00
CA LYS A 84 11.93 22.98 -8.89
C LYS A 84 11.99 23.66 -7.52
N ILE A 85 12.05 22.87 -6.44
CA ILE A 85 12.17 23.41 -5.08
C ILE A 85 13.52 24.08 -4.90
N ILE A 86 14.63 23.44 -5.30
CA ILE A 86 15.97 24.03 -5.21
C ILE A 86 16.04 25.34 -6.01
N LYS A 87 15.50 25.34 -7.23
CA LYS A 87 15.44 26.57 -8.03
C LYS A 87 14.69 27.69 -7.30
N ARG A 88 13.54 27.39 -6.72
CA ARG A 88 12.78 28.38 -5.94
C ARG A 88 13.54 28.88 -4.71
N ILE A 89 14.27 28.00 -4.03
CA ILE A 89 15.12 28.40 -2.88
C ILE A 89 16.21 29.35 -3.35
N LEU A 90 16.88 29.07 -4.47
CA LEU A 90 17.92 29.94 -5.04
C LEU A 90 17.38 31.30 -5.51
N ASP A 91 16.15 31.34 -6.00
CA ASP A 91 15.47 32.56 -6.44
C ASP A 91 14.86 33.36 -5.26
N THR A 92 14.92 32.85 -4.02
CA THR A 92 14.31 33.44 -2.82
C THR A 92 15.32 34.27 -2.05
N SER A 93 14.91 35.42 -1.48
CA SER A 93 15.78 36.27 -0.67
C SER A 93 16.19 35.60 0.65
N ASN A 94 17.40 35.91 1.14
CA ASN A 94 17.90 35.40 2.42
C ASN A 94 16.97 35.71 3.60
N GLN A 95 16.27 36.85 3.56
CA GLN A 95 15.33 37.24 4.60
C GLN A 95 14.14 36.28 4.69
N GLN A 96 13.58 35.87 3.53
CA GLN A 96 12.49 34.91 3.45
C GLN A 96 12.95 33.50 3.86
N ILE A 97 14.17 33.09 3.48
CA ILE A 97 14.74 31.80 3.89
C ILE A 97 14.88 31.73 5.42
N ASN A 98 15.35 32.81 6.05
CA ASN A 98 15.47 32.88 7.51
C ASN A 98 14.10 32.87 8.23
N THR A 99 13.06 33.48 7.62
CA THR A 99 11.69 33.46 8.16
C THR A 99 11.07 32.05 8.11
N ILE A 100 11.31 31.32 7.02
CA ILE A 100 10.82 29.94 6.86
C ILE A 100 11.57 28.96 7.78
N GLY A 101 12.85 29.21 7.98
CA GLY A 101 13.78 28.37 8.75
C GLY A 101 14.49 27.31 7.90
N LYS A 102 15.83 27.28 8.04
CA LYS A 102 16.68 26.34 7.28
C LYS A 102 16.34 24.88 7.52
N SER A 103 16.07 24.51 8.78
CA SER A 103 15.71 23.14 9.16
C SER A 103 14.43 22.67 8.47
N LYS A 104 13.43 23.54 8.34
CA LYS A 104 12.15 23.24 7.69
C LYS A 104 12.33 23.04 6.17
N LEU A 105 13.18 23.82 5.53
CA LEU A 105 13.50 23.65 4.12
C LEU A 105 14.24 22.33 3.84
N ILE A 106 15.17 21.95 4.72
CA ILE A 106 15.88 20.66 4.61
C ILE A 106 14.90 19.50 4.82
N ALA A 107 14.00 19.59 5.81
CA ALA A 107 12.97 18.57 6.05
C ALA A 107 12.05 18.40 4.84
N SER A 108 11.62 19.51 4.22
CA SER A 108 10.81 19.45 2.99
C SER A 108 11.53 18.80 1.80
N LEU A 109 12.83 19.05 1.66
CA LEU A 109 13.63 18.45 0.58
C LEU A 109 13.93 16.97 0.78
N SER A 110 13.89 16.47 2.01
CA SER A 110 14.20 15.08 2.36
C SER A 110 12.94 14.28 2.70
N SER A 111 12.34 14.56 3.84
CA SER A 111 11.24 13.76 4.40
C SER A 111 9.93 13.93 3.64
N ASP A 112 9.53 15.19 3.35
CA ASP A 112 8.23 15.46 2.72
C ASP A 112 8.20 14.93 1.28
N ILE A 113 9.28 15.12 0.53
CA ILE A 113 9.39 14.60 -0.84
C ILE A 113 9.39 13.07 -0.85
N ASN A 114 10.09 12.42 0.08
CA ASN A 114 10.08 10.96 0.17
C ASN A 114 8.68 10.43 0.52
N SER A 115 7.97 11.09 1.41
CA SER A 115 6.60 10.73 1.77
C SER A 115 5.63 10.87 0.59
N LEU A 116 5.72 11.96 -0.18
CA LEU A 116 4.98 12.17 -1.42
C LEU A 116 5.30 11.11 -2.47
N THR A 117 6.57 10.75 -2.58
CA THR A 117 7.05 9.71 -3.49
C THR A 117 6.43 8.37 -3.19
N ASN A 118 6.50 7.94 -1.93
CA ASN A 118 5.94 6.67 -1.49
C ASN A 118 4.43 6.61 -1.72
N GLY A 119 3.71 7.71 -1.50
CA GLY A 119 2.30 7.83 -1.82
C GLY A 119 2.04 7.69 -3.33
N PHE A 120 2.80 8.40 -4.16
CA PHE A 120 2.65 8.36 -5.61
C PHE A 120 2.97 6.98 -6.19
N MET A 121 3.99 6.31 -5.67
CA MET A 121 4.35 4.95 -6.10
C MET A 121 3.30 3.88 -5.77
N GLN A 122 2.39 4.14 -4.84
CA GLN A 122 1.30 3.22 -4.52
C GLN A 122 0.07 3.37 -5.42
N VAL A 123 -0.09 4.53 -6.08
CA VAL A 123 -1.25 4.83 -6.93
C VAL A 123 -1.53 3.74 -7.98
N PRO A 124 -0.54 3.24 -8.73
CA PRO A 124 -0.78 2.21 -9.72
C PRO A 124 -1.20 0.86 -9.13
N SER A 125 -0.64 0.48 -7.99
CA SER A 125 -1.07 -0.74 -7.31
C SER A 125 -2.54 -0.64 -6.90
N ILE A 126 -3.01 0.54 -6.49
CA ILE A 126 -4.42 0.80 -6.19
C ILE A 126 -5.28 0.71 -7.46
N ILE A 127 -4.83 1.30 -8.56
CA ILE A 127 -5.54 1.24 -9.85
C ILE A 127 -5.60 -0.20 -10.36
N GLN A 128 -4.48 -0.92 -10.33
CA GLN A 128 -4.41 -2.34 -10.74
C GLN A 128 -5.35 -3.21 -9.91
N GLY A 129 -5.28 -3.07 -8.57
CA GLY A 129 -6.18 -3.80 -7.67
C GLY A 129 -7.64 -3.50 -7.92
N GLY A 130 -8.00 -2.22 -8.12
CA GLY A 130 -9.37 -1.81 -8.46
C GLY A 130 -9.86 -2.42 -9.78
N LEU A 131 -9.02 -2.41 -10.82
CA LEU A 131 -9.35 -3.01 -12.12
C LEU A 131 -9.54 -4.53 -12.02
N ILE A 132 -8.69 -5.23 -11.26
CA ILE A 132 -8.81 -6.67 -11.03
C ILE A 132 -10.14 -6.99 -10.33
N VAL A 133 -10.48 -6.24 -9.27
CA VAL A 133 -11.74 -6.43 -8.53
C VAL A 133 -12.95 -6.22 -9.43
N ILE A 134 -12.98 -5.12 -10.21
CA ILE A 134 -14.09 -4.85 -11.15
C ILE A 134 -14.23 -5.97 -12.16
N ALA A 135 -13.13 -6.39 -12.75
CA ALA A 135 -13.14 -7.40 -13.78
C ALA A 135 -13.47 -8.80 -13.23
N ALA A 136 -13.00 -9.14 -12.01
CA ALA A 136 -13.40 -10.36 -11.30
C ALA A 136 -14.90 -10.34 -10.97
N CYS A 137 -15.45 -9.22 -10.50
CA CYS A 137 -16.90 -9.10 -10.26
C CYS A 137 -17.73 -9.28 -11.54
N LEU A 138 -17.27 -8.73 -12.66
CA LEU A 138 -17.95 -8.93 -13.97
C LEU A 138 -17.88 -10.39 -14.41
N TYR A 139 -16.74 -11.04 -14.25
CA TYR A 139 -16.55 -12.43 -14.63
C TYR A 139 -17.38 -13.38 -13.76
N ILE A 140 -17.34 -13.21 -12.43
CA ILE A 140 -18.14 -14.02 -11.50
C ILE A 140 -19.65 -13.75 -11.68
N GLY A 141 -20.04 -12.50 -11.92
CA GLY A 141 -21.42 -12.12 -12.21
C GLY A 141 -21.97 -12.74 -13.50
N TYR A 142 -21.08 -13.00 -14.48
CA TYR A 142 -21.45 -13.74 -15.71
C TYR A 142 -21.66 -15.24 -15.43
N ILE A 143 -20.89 -15.83 -14.50
CA ILE A 143 -21.03 -17.24 -14.11
C ILE A 143 -22.26 -17.42 -13.22
N SER A 144 -22.38 -16.62 -12.15
CA SER A 144 -23.52 -16.68 -11.21
C SER A 144 -23.71 -15.31 -10.53
N TYR A 145 -24.87 -14.72 -10.74
CA TYR A 145 -25.24 -13.45 -10.11
C TYR A 145 -25.34 -13.56 -8.58
N GLU A 146 -25.82 -14.68 -8.08
CA GLU A 146 -26.06 -14.88 -6.65
C GLU A 146 -24.74 -14.98 -5.86
N ILE A 147 -23.75 -15.67 -6.42
CA ILE A 147 -22.40 -15.77 -5.83
C ILE A 147 -21.72 -14.41 -5.85
N CYS A 148 -21.85 -13.66 -6.95
CA CYS A 148 -21.30 -12.31 -7.04
C CYS A 148 -21.89 -11.39 -5.95
N LEU A 149 -23.18 -11.45 -5.72
CA LEU A 149 -23.88 -10.68 -4.70
C LEU A 149 -23.41 -11.06 -3.29
N PHE A 150 -23.27 -12.35 -3.00
CA PHE A 150 -22.69 -12.83 -1.72
C PHE A 150 -21.30 -12.27 -1.49
N LEU A 151 -20.42 -12.36 -2.49
CA LEU A 151 -19.04 -11.85 -2.38
C LEU A 151 -18.99 -10.34 -2.17
N ILE A 152 -19.83 -9.56 -2.85
CA ILE A 152 -19.92 -8.11 -2.67
C ILE A 152 -20.36 -7.77 -1.24
N VAL A 153 -21.37 -8.44 -0.71
CA VAL A 153 -21.83 -8.23 0.67
C VAL A 153 -20.75 -8.62 1.67
N TRP A 154 -20.09 -9.77 1.46
CA TRP A 154 -19.00 -10.24 2.30
C TRP A 154 -17.83 -9.26 2.34
N MET A 155 -17.42 -8.76 1.18
CA MET A 155 -16.37 -7.73 1.08
C MET A 155 -16.78 -6.41 1.73
N ALA A 156 -18.05 -5.99 1.59
CA ALA A 156 -18.54 -4.78 2.24
C ALA A 156 -18.45 -4.86 3.77
N ILE A 157 -18.80 -6.00 4.37
CA ILE A 157 -18.64 -6.26 5.82
C ILE A 157 -17.16 -6.12 6.19
N GLY A 158 -16.27 -6.71 5.41
CA GLY A 158 -14.83 -6.61 5.62
C GLY A 158 -14.32 -5.17 5.63
N VAL A 159 -14.74 -4.37 4.67
CA VAL A 159 -14.36 -2.95 4.56
C VAL A 159 -14.83 -2.13 5.76
N VAL A 160 -16.04 -2.37 6.27
CA VAL A 160 -16.57 -1.67 7.46
C VAL A 160 -15.69 -1.92 8.69
N ILE A 161 -15.31 -3.18 8.92
CA ILE A 161 -14.44 -3.53 10.05
C ILE A 161 -13.04 -2.96 9.89
N CYS A 162 -12.47 -3.01 8.66
CA CYS A 162 -11.18 -2.40 8.36
C CYS A 162 -11.16 -0.90 8.63
N ARG A 163 -12.21 -0.15 8.25
CA ARG A 163 -12.30 1.30 8.53
C ARG A 163 -12.17 1.63 10.01
N LYS A 164 -12.81 0.85 10.88
CA LYS A 164 -12.71 1.03 12.33
C LYS A 164 -11.30 0.76 12.85
N SER A 165 -10.67 -0.29 12.35
CA SER A 165 -9.29 -0.64 12.71
C SER A 165 -8.29 0.43 12.27
N ILE A 166 -8.39 0.92 11.02
CA ILE A 166 -7.54 2.00 10.48
C ILE A 166 -7.64 3.26 11.33
N LYS A 167 -8.84 3.65 11.76
CA LYS A 167 -9.01 4.82 12.64
C LYS A 167 -8.23 4.67 13.96
N ASN A 168 -8.26 3.50 14.56
CA ASN A 168 -7.52 3.23 15.79
C ASN A 168 -6.02 3.18 15.55
N ILE A 169 -5.57 2.55 14.47
CA ILE A 169 -4.16 2.53 14.05
C ILE A 169 -3.63 3.95 13.93
N ASN A 170 -4.30 4.81 13.14
CA ASN A 170 -3.88 6.19 12.93
C ASN A 170 -3.82 6.98 14.24
N LYS A 171 -4.81 6.79 15.14
CA LYS A 171 -4.82 7.44 16.45
C LYS A 171 -3.59 7.08 17.29
N TYR A 172 -3.24 5.80 17.38
CA TYR A 172 -2.10 5.37 18.19
C TYR A 172 -0.76 5.69 17.54
N TYR A 173 -0.65 5.70 16.20
CA TYR A 173 0.54 6.19 15.51
C TYR A 173 0.74 7.70 15.69
N GLU A 174 -0.34 8.48 15.75
CA GLU A 174 -0.24 9.92 16.03
C GLU A 174 0.26 10.18 17.46
N LEU A 175 -0.25 9.42 18.45
CA LEU A 175 0.23 9.47 19.83
C LEU A 175 1.71 9.06 19.90
N TYR A 176 2.06 7.93 19.27
CA TYR A 176 3.45 7.45 19.19
C TYR A 176 4.39 8.53 18.64
N ARG A 177 4.03 9.24 17.57
CA ARG A 177 4.85 10.32 17.02
C ARG A 177 5.07 11.47 18.02
N LYS A 178 4.02 11.84 18.74
CA LYS A 178 4.14 12.89 19.78
C LYS A 178 5.07 12.46 20.92
N ASP A 179 4.96 11.21 21.33
CA ASP A 179 5.81 10.65 22.38
C ASP A 179 7.27 10.53 21.90
N GLU A 180 7.47 10.15 20.63
CA GLU A 180 8.79 10.08 19.99
C GLU A 180 9.44 11.46 19.93
N ASP A 181 8.73 12.52 19.54
CA ASP A 181 9.23 13.90 19.54
C ASP A 181 9.62 14.36 20.95
N THR A 182 8.86 13.93 21.98
CA THR A 182 9.17 14.25 23.37
C THR A 182 10.42 13.51 23.83
N LEU A 183 10.53 12.23 23.50
CA LEU A 183 11.68 11.41 23.83
C LEU A 183 12.96 11.91 23.15
N TYR A 184 12.84 12.40 21.90
CA TYR A 184 13.94 13.02 21.18
C TYR A 184 14.51 14.26 21.91
N LYS A 185 13.62 15.09 22.48
CA LYS A 185 14.05 16.23 23.34
C LYS A 185 14.74 15.77 24.61
N ASP A 186 14.29 14.65 25.19
CA ASP A 186 14.93 14.09 26.38
C ASP A 186 16.33 13.53 26.05
N TYR A 187 16.52 12.90 24.89
CA TYR A 187 17.83 12.51 24.39
C TYR A 187 18.73 13.72 24.17
N GLN A 188 18.24 14.75 23.50
CA GLN A 188 18.99 15.97 23.26
C GLN A 188 19.41 16.62 24.57
N THR A 189 18.50 16.77 25.53
CA THR A 189 18.78 17.31 26.86
C THR A 189 19.86 16.49 27.59
N SER A 190 19.79 15.15 27.46
CA SER A 190 20.77 14.26 28.11
C SER A 190 22.17 14.35 27.48
N ILE A 191 22.23 14.48 26.15
CA ILE A 191 23.51 14.57 25.42
C ILE A 191 24.13 15.94 25.57
N GLU A 192 23.39 17.02 25.36
CA GLU A 192 23.88 18.40 25.46
C GLU A 192 24.22 18.78 26.91
N GLY A 193 23.37 18.32 27.86
CA GLY A 193 23.58 18.54 29.30
C GLY A 193 24.50 17.53 29.98
N HIS A 194 25.17 16.62 29.25
CA HIS A 194 25.95 15.52 29.85
C HIS A 194 26.98 15.98 30.87
N ARG A 195 27.70 17.08 30.59
CA ARG A 195 28.71 17.65 31.48
C ARG A 195 28.10 18.10 32.82
N GLU A 196 26.94 18.73 32.80
CA GLU A 196 26.24 19.20 33.99
C GLU A 196 25.62 18.05 34.77
N LEU A 197 25.03 17.09 34.06
CA LEU A 197 24.39 15.89 34.63
C LEU A 197 25.46 15.00 35.30
N SER A 198 26.64 14.86 34.73
CA SER A 198 27.74 14.09 35.30
C SER A 198 28.29 14.68 36.60
N LEU A 199 28.18 16.00 36.79
CA LEU A 199 28.56 16.69 38.02
C LEU A 199 27.47 16.69 39.09
N ASN A 200 26.21 16.41 38.72
CA ASN A 200 25.06 16.40 39.63
C ASN A 200 24.20 15.16 39.44
N LEU A 201 24.59 14.10 40.14
CA LEU A 201 23.90 12.79 40.07
C LEU A 201 22.42 12.84 40.47
N ILE A 202 22.03 13.77 41.35
CA ILE A 202 20.63 13.93 41.78
C ILE A 202 19.79 14.41 40.58
N ARG A 203 20.26 15.43 39.86
CA ARG A 203 19.61 15.92 38.64
C ARG A 203 19.55 14.90 37.52
N ALA A 204 20.64 14.13 37.34
CA ALA A 204 20.68 13.06 36.36
C ALA A 204 19.64 11.98 36.67
N ARG A 205 19.49 11.61 37.93
CA ARG A 205 18.49 10.65 38.40
C ARG A 205 17.07 11.18 38.20
N GLU A 206 16.83 12.43 38.55
CA GLU A 206 15.53 13.09 38.37
C GLU A 206 15.12 13.16 36.89
N LEU A 207 16.03 13.50 35.99
CA LEU A 207 15.80 13.50 34.55
C LEU A 207 15.42 12.09 34.05
N TYR A 208 16.14 11.07 34.53
CA TYR A 208 15.88 9.69 34.14
C TYR A 208 14.55 9.16 34.68
N GLU A 209 14.33 9.25 36.01
CA GLU A 209 13.17 8.64 36.67
C GLU A 209 11.87 9.40 36.41
N ASN A 210 11.90 10.73 36.46
CA ASN A 210 10.70 11.56 36.43
C ASN A 210 10.33 12.07 35.03
N ARG A 211 11.24 11.96 34.06
CA ARG A 211 10.99 12.47 32.71
C ARG A 211 11.21 11.44 31.64
N PHE A 212 12.40 10.89 31.51
CA PHE A 212 12.73 9.96 30.45
C PHE A 212 11.94 8.64 30.54
N LEU A 213 11.93 8.00 31.73
CA LEU A 213 11.29 6.70 31.94
C LEU A 213 9.77 6.74 31.68
N PRO A 214 8.99 7.70 32.20
CA PRO A 214 7.57 7.83 31.91
C PRO A 214 7.31 8.04 30.40
N ASN A 215 8.05 8.93 29.75
CA ASN A 215 7.91 9.21 28.31
C ASN A 215 8.21 7.96 27.46
N ALA A 216 9.24 7.21 27.81
CA ALA A 216 9.60 5.96 27.13
C ALA A 216 8.55 4.86 27.34
N LEU A 217 7.93 4.78 28.52
CA LEU A 217 6.84 3.86 28.80
C LEU A 217 5.57 4.19 28.01
N ASP A 218 5.22 5.48 27.89
CA ASP A 218 4.07 5.90 27.10
C ASP A 218 4.29 5.66 25.61
N LEU A 219 5.48 5.95 25.08
CA LEU A 219 5.87 5.60 23.72
C LEU A 219 5.71 4.09 23.45
N ARG A 220 6.30 3.26 24.32
CA ARG A 220 6.18 1.80 24.24
C ARG A 220 4.72 1.35 24.24
N LYS A 221 3.89 1.90 25.12
CA LYS A 221 2.46 1.56 25.24
C LYS A 221 1.67 1.90 23.98
N ASN A 222 1.94 3.06 23.38
CA ASN A 222 1.24 3.54 22.20
C ASN A 222 1.66 2.78 20.94
N ILE A 223 2.96 2.46 20.76
CA ILE A 223 3.40 1.63 19.65
C ILE A 223 2.85 0.21 19.74
N ILE A 224 2.87 -0.42 20.91
CA ILE A 224 2.30 -1.76 21.10
C ILE A 224 0.81 -1.78 20.73
N LYS A 225 0.04 -0.75 21.13
CA LYS A 225 -1.37 -0.67 20.75
C LYS A 225 -1.56 -0.50 19.25
N ALA A 226 -0.73 0.33 18.59
CA ALA A 226 -0.77 0.50 17.14
C ALA A 226 -0.49 -0.83 16.42
N GLU A 227 0.54 -1.57 16.86
CA GLU A 227 0.92 -2.87 16.30
C GLU A 227 -0.13 -3.96 16.52
N ILE A 228 -0.80 -3.98 17.67
CA ILE A 228 -1.91 -4.90 17.94
C ILE A 228 -3.06 -4.66 16.95
N TYR A 229 -3.47 -3.40 16.76
CA TYR A 229 -4.53 -3.09 15.78
C TYR A 229 -4.11 -3.37 14.34
N GLN A 230 -2.84 -3.14 14.00
CA GLN A 230 -2.30 -3.47 12.68
C GLN A 230 -2.28 -4.99 12.45
N SER A 231 -1.83 -5.77 13.44
CA SER A 231 -1.83 -7.23 13.39
C SER A 231 -3.25 -7.79 13.28
N PHE A 232 -4.20 -7.24 14.06
CA PHE A 232 -5.60 -7.59 13.95
C PHE A 232 -6.14 -7.33 12.53
N MET A 233 -5.86 -6.16 11.97
CA MET A 233 -6.30 -5.80 10.62
C MET A 233 -5.72 -6.75 9.56
N SER A 234 -4.43 -7.08 9.65
CA SER A 234 -3.78 -8.00 8.71
C SER A 234 -4.38 -9.41 8.77
N ASN A 235 -4.55 -9.94 9.98
CA ASN A 235 -5.16 -11.26 10.19
C ASN A 235 -6.65 -11.27 9.78
N TRP A 236 -7.36 -10.17 10.01
CA TRP A 236 -8.74 -10.01 9.58
C TRP A 236 -8.88 -10.06 8.06
N LEU A 237 -8.00 -9.37 7.32
CA LEU A 237 -7.97 -9.41 5.85
C LEU A 237 -7.74 -10.84 5.34
N ASN A 238 -6.80 -11.57 5.93
CA ASN A 238 -6.57 -12.97 5.58
C ASN A 238 -7.81 -13.85 5.89
N SER A 239 -8.47 -13.62 7.02
CA SER A 239 -9.69 -14.36 7.40
C SER A 239 -10.86 -14.07 6.46
N ILE A 240 -11.01 -12.81 6.00
CA ILE A 240 -12.03 -12.45 5.00
C ILE A 240 -11.76 -13.16 3.69
N MET A 241 -10.51 -13.22 3.25
CA MET A 241 -10.12 -13.90 2.02
C MET A 241 -10.46 -15.40 2.10
N LEU A 242 -10.05 -16.08 3.17
CA LEU A 242 -10.38 -17.49 3.39
C LEU A 242 -11.89 -17.73 3.52
N GLY A 243 -12.60 -16.82 4.19
CA GLY A 243 -14.05 -16.88 4.31
C GLY A 243 -14.79 -16.66 2.98
N ALA A 244 -14.27 -15.81 2.10
CA ALA A 244 -14.80 -15.63 0.76
C ALA A 244 -14.64 -16.90 -0.10
N ILE A 245 -13.45 -17.54 -0.03
CA ILE A 245 -13.18 -18.81 -0.73
C ILE A 245 -14.10 -19.91 -0.19
N GLY A 246 -14.10 -20.14 1.13
CA GLY A 246 -14.91 -21.19 1.74
C GLY A 246 -16.41 -20.98 1.60
N GLY A 247 -16.88 -19.74 1.80
CA GLY A 247 -18.28 -19.38 1.62
C GLY A 247 -18.72 -19.47 0.15
N GLY A 248 -17.89 -18.98 -0.79
CA GLY A 248 -18.16 -19.10 -2.23
C GLY A 248 -18.27 -20.54 -2.68
N LEU A 249 -17.33 -21.41 -2.28
CA LEU A 249 -17.38 -22.85 -2.56
C LEU A 249 -18.62 -23.51 -1.94
N TYR A 250 -18.98 -23.18 -0.70
CA TYR A 250 -20.15 -23.73 -0.04
C TYR A 250 -21.45 -23.36 -0.81
N PHE A 251 -21.63 -22.09 -1.18
CA PHE A 251 -22.80 -21.66 -1.93
C PHE A 251 -22.87 -22.29 -3.31
N CYS A 252 -21.73 -22.39 -4.03
CA CYS A 252 -21.68 -23.09 -5.32
C CYS A 252 -22.16 -24.54 -5.22
N LEU A 253 -21.66 -25.30 -4.22
CA LEU A 253 -21.92 -26.73 -4.09
C LEU A 253 -23.27 -27.04 -3.43
N ALA A 254 -23.69 -26.27 -2.42
CA ALA A 254 -24.90 -26.55 -1.65
C ALA A 254 -26.19 -26.21 -2.39
N TYR A 255 -26.14 -25.21 -3.27
CA TYR A 255 -27.31 -24.73 -4.00
C TYR A 255 -27.28 -25.07 -5.50
N ASP A 256 -26.32 -25.86 -5.95
CA ASP A 256 -26.15 -26.28 -7.36
C ASP A 256 -26.13 -25.09 -8.36
N MET A 257 -25.64 -23.91 -7.86
CA MET A 257 -25.67 -22.65 -8.60
C MET A 257 -24.60 -22.56 -9.70
N ALA A 258 -23.60 -23.44 -9.64
CA ALA A 258 -22.55 -23.52 -10.65
C ALA A 258 -21.89 -24.91 -10.64
N ASN A 259 -21.28 -25.28 -11.77
CA ASN A 259 -20.52 -26.52 -11.87
C ASN A 259 -19.29 -26.50 -10.96
N LEU A 260 -18.76 -27.69 -10.59
CA LEU A 260 -17.56 -27.82 -9.76
C LEU A 260 -16.38 -26.99 -10.33
N GLN A 261 -16.29 -26.88 -11.64
CA GLN A 261 -15.26 -26.09 -12.35
C GLN A 261 -15.41 -24.59 -12.07
N ASP A 262 -16.64 -24.09 -12.10
CA ASP A 262 -16.97 -22.69 -11.81
C ASP A 262 -16.74 -22.37 -10.33
N ALA A 263 -17.05 -23.32 -9.42
CA ALA A 263 -16.77 -23.19 -7.98
C ALA A 263 -15.28 -23.02 -7.69
N ILE A 264 -14.41 -23.79 -8.34
CA ILE A 264 -12.96 -23.67 -8.22
C ILE A 264 -12.47 -22.31 -8.78
N THR A 265 -13.07 -21.85 -9.88
CA THR A 265 -12.71 -20.55 -10.47
C THR A 265 -13.08 -19.37 -9.58
N VAL A 266 -14.21 -19.47 -8.87
CA VAL A 266 -14.63 -18.48 -7.87
C VAL A 266 -13.68 -18.47 -6.66
N ALA A 267 -13.06 -19.60 -6.33
CA ALA A 267 -12.12 -19.74 -5.23
C ALA A 267 -10.71 -19.21 -5.55
N LEU A 268 -10.31 -19.23 -6.83
CA LEU A 268 -9.02 -18.69 -7.32
C LEU A 268 -9.06 -17.18 -7.49
#